data_2844566c3f5bc0791fa93a7c0b7e5a8c
#
_entry.id   2844566c3f5bc0791fa93a7c0b7e5a8c
#
_cell.length_a   1.000
_cell.length_b   1.000
_cell.length_c   1.000
_cell.angle_alpha   90.00
_cell.angle_beta   90.00
_cell.angle_gamma   90.00
#
_symmetry.space_group_name_H-M   'P 1'
#
loop_
_entity.id
_entity.type
_entity.pdbx_description
1 polymer ?
#
loop_
_entity_poly.entity_id
_entity_poly.type
_entity_poly.pdbx_seq_one_letter_code
_entity_poly.pdbx_strand_id
1 'polypeptide(L)'
;MPVTLSEAKNNATDDVDVHVIDEFRKESAVLDALTFDDAVNPAGGGATLTYVYRRLVTQPTAAFRALNTEYAPSDVQTQRYSVDLAVLGGSFEVDRVMAKIGPTASSAVTLNMQQKIKATKTRFQDAVINGDVDGTDDADAENGFDGLDKALRGSDTEFRATQTTNWSDFDSNPASAQVGLDTLDEWLSLMDGSPTMVLGNSKALARVRALARRAGVYTKSPVDGLLGPGGRPVVREAYGDILFVDPGDKPGTSSPIIPIETRDPDSSTWTLEVTGSPTGGTYTVSVTVGGSTQTTSGIAYNANASAVQSAIIGLSNVASGNATVSGTAVKTLTFTGDLAGLSVGVTTSGTSLTGGTAPAAAVAQTGASAVSGLTDLYAVRMGLDGFHGVTTVGGQIVSTYLPDFTTAGAVKKGEVEMGPIAVVLKATKAAAVFRNLKVQ
;
A
#
# COMPACT_ATOMS: atom_id res chain seq x y z
N MET A 1 -32.13 -60.73 18.28
CA MET A 1 -31.21 -59.87 19.11
C MET A 1 -31.49 -58.43 18.68
N PRO A 2 -31.60 -57.51 19.59
CA PRO A 2 -31.78 -56.10 19.20
C PRO A 2 -30.48 -55.61 18.49
N VAL A 3 -30.67 -54.74 17.49
CA VAL A 3 -29.58 -54.09 16.73
C VAL A 3 -28.70 -53.35 17.71
N THR A 4 -27.39 -53.59 17.66
CA THR A 4 -26.45 -52.91 18.54
C THR A 4 -26.23 -51.46 18.11
N LEU A 5 -25.84 -50.58 19.04
CA LEU A 5 -25.57 -49.18 18.78
C LEU A 5 -24.45 -48.98 17.70
N SER A 6 -23.51 -49.94 17.67
CA SER A 6 -22.45 -49.99 16.67
C SER A 6 -22.98 -50.26 15.25
N GLU A 7 -23.98 -51.14 15.14
CA GLU A 7 -24.59 -51.51 13.87
C GLU A 7 -25.55 -50.40 13.38
N ALA A 8 -26.21 -49.71 14.32
CA ALA A 8 -27.01 -48.55 14.02
C ALA A 8 -26.14 -47.34 13.53
N LYS A 9 -24.96 -47.16 14.08
CA LYS A 9 -23.98 -46.14 13.60
C LYS A 9 -23.45 -46.43 12.20
N ASN A 10 -23.24 -47.72 11.86
CA ASN A 10 -22.78 -48.11 10.52
C ASN A 10 -23.84 -47.89 9.43
N ASN A 11 -25.09 -47.81 9.82
CA ASN A 11 -26.22 -47.58 8.91
C ASN A 11 -26.80 -46.16 9.01
N ALA A 12 -26.25 -45.32 9.88
CA ALA A 12 -26.61 -43.89 9.92
C ALA A 12 -25.90 -43.15 8.80
N THR A 13 -26.64 -42.43 8.00
CA THR A 13 -26.05 -41.37 7.15
C THR A 13 -25.46 -40.33 8.08
N ASP A 14 -24.19 -40.05 7.91
CA ASP A 14 -23.54 -38.93 8.63
C ASP A 14 -24.34 -37.66 8.35
N ASP A 15 -24.71 -36.97 9.40
CA ASP A 15 -25.39 -35.69 9.34
C ASP A 15 -24.30 -34.65 8.97
N VAL A 16 -24.05 -34.49 7.67
CA VAL A 16 -23.09 -33.54 7.15
C VAL A 16 -23.74 -32.16 7.19
N ASP A 17 -23.11 -31.24 7.90
CA ASP A 17 -23.52 -29.83 7.87
C ASP A 17 -23.51 -29.33 6.42
N VAL A 18 -24.65 -28.89 5.93
CA VAL A 18 -24.83 -28.38 4.55
C VAL A 18 -24.10 -27.06 4.34
N HIS A 19 -23.71 -26.42 5.42
CA HIS A 19 -23.03 -25.12 5.36
C HIS A 19 -21.51 -25.26 5.37
N VAL A 20 -20.89 -24.83 4.28
CA VAL A 20 -19.43 -24.66 4.24
C VAL A 20 -19.08 -23.45 5.10
N ILE A 21 -18.31 -23.68 6.18
CA ILE A 21 -17.82 -22.60 7.02
C ILE A 21 -16.72 -21.88 6.25
N ASP A 22 -16.93 -20.59 5.96
CA ASP A 22 -15.95 -19.73 5.32
C ASP A 22 -15.12 -19.02 6.41
N GLU A 23 -13.89 -19.48 6.61
CA GLU A 23 -12.95 -18.88 7.56
C GLU A 23 -12.33 -17.57 7.03
N PHE A 24 -12.42 -17.31 5.71
CA PHE A 24 -11.89 -16.10 5.07
C PHE A 24 -12.94 -14.96 5.07
N ARG A 25 -13.47 -14.64 6.21
CA ARG A 25 -14.71 -13.89 6.37
C ARG A 25 -14.57 -12.38 6.46
N LYS A 26 -13.71 -11.74 5.70
CA LYS A 26 -13.67 -10.27 5.73
C LYS A 26 -14.32 -9.70 4.47
N GLU A 27 -15.33 -8.85 4.65
CA GLU A 27 -15.97 -8.09 3.59
C GLU A 27 -15.05 -6.94 3.14
N SER A 28 -15.09 -6.59 1.85
CA SER A 28 -14.27 -5.53 1.28
C SER A 28 -14.87 -4.15 1.60
N ALA A 29 -14.58 -3.63 2.80
CA ALA A 29 -15.06 -2.32 3.22
C ALA A 29 -14.49 -1.17 2.37
N VAL A 30 -13.30 -1.37 1.78
CA VAL A 30 -12.68 -0.36 0.91
C VAL A 30 -13.42 -0.29 -0.42
N LEU A 31 -13.76 -1.44 -1.01
CA LEU A 31 -14.52 -1.48 -2.27
C LEU A 31 -15.92 -0.87 -2.11
N ASP A 32 -16.57 -1.10 -0.97
CA ASP A 32 -17.91 -0.57 -0.70
C ASP A 32 -17.90 0.96 -0.53
N ALA A 33 -16.79 1.54 -0.05
CA ALA A 33 -16.64 2.98 0.13
C ALA A 33 -16.08 3.70 -1.12
N LEU A 34 -15.51 2.95 -2.07
CA LEU A 34 -14.84 3.52 -3.23
C LEU A 34 -15.86 3.95 -4.28
N THR A 35 -15.84 5.23 -4.66
CA THR A 35 -16.62 5.74 -5.78
C THR A 35 -15.88 5.51 -7.08
N PHE A 36 -16.53 4.97 -8.10
CA PHE A 36 -15.93 4.74 -9.42
C PHE A 36 -16.33 5.83 -10.40
N ASP A 37 -15.32 6.34 -11.13
CA ASP A 37 -15.46 7.28 -12.25
C ASP A 37 -15.40 6.47 -13.56
N ASP A 38 -16.40 6.61 -14.42
CA ASP A 38 -16.52 5.95 -15.73
C ASP A 38 -16.05 6.83 -16.90
N ALA A 39 -15.27 7.86 -16.62
CA ALA A 39 -14.82 8.84 -17.60
C ALA A 39 -13.85 8.26 -18.66
N VAL A 40 -13.28 7.09 -18.43
CA VAL A 40 -12.43 6.41 -19.40
C VAL A 40 -13.30 5.61 -20.36
N ASN A 41 -13.37 6.01 -21.60
CA ASN A 41 -14.18 5.36 -22.63
C ASN A 41 -15.68 5.32 -22.29
N PRO A 42 -16.34 6.48 -22.06
CA PRO A 42 -17.79 6.51 -21.90
C PRO A 42 -18.46 5.89 -23.13
N ALA A 43 -19.59 5.24 -22.95
CA ALA A 43 -20.33 4.53 -23.99
C ALA A 43 -20.44 5.37 -25.28
N GLY A 44 -19.61 5.08 -26.27
CA GLY A 44 -19.57 5.81 -27.55
C GLY A 44 -18.21 6.17 -28.10
N GLY A 45 -17.06 5.80 -27.51
CA GLY A 45 -15.87 5.91 -28.32
C GLY A 45 -14.55 6.42 -27.76
N GLY A 46 -14.19 6.15 -26.54
CA GLY A 46 -12.79 6.26 -26.14
C GLY A 46 -12.01 5.02 -26.56
N ALA A 47 -10.80 5.17 -27.09
CA ALA A 47 -9.95 4.07 -27.56
C ALA A 47 -8.79 3.76 -26.62
N THR A 48 -8.77 4.30 -25.38
CA THR A 48 -7.63 4.18 -24.48
C THR A 48 -8.04 3.54 -23.16
N LEU A 49 -7.18 2.68 -22.61
CA LEU A 49 -7.30 2.13 -21.26
C LEU A 49 -6.53 2.98 -20.24
N THR A 50 -6.26 4.24 -20.57
CA THR A 50 -5.46 5.14 -19.75
C THR A 50 -6.34 6.29 -19.27
N TYR A 51 -6.42 6.46 -17.95
CA TYR A 51 -7.05 7.62 -17.33
C TYR A 51 -6.05 8.75 -17.19
N VAL A 52 -6.46 9.96 -17.59
CA VAL A 52 -5.60 11.14 -17.59
C VAL A 52 -6.23 12.27 -16.77
N TYR A 53 -5.45 12.81 -15.84
CA TYR A 53 -5.85 13.99 -15.07
C TYR A 53 -4.72 15.00 -14.96
N ARG A 54 -5.03 16.22 -14.51
CA ARG A 54 -4.07 17.29 -14.35
C ARG A 54 -4.05 17.77 -12.92
N ARG A 55 -2.85 18.00 -12.39
CA ARG A 55 -2.64 18.66 -11.09
C ARG A 55 -2.08 20.04 -11.30
N LEU A 56 -2.50 20.95 -10.44
CA LEU A 56 -1.87 22.26 -10.28
C LEU A 56 -0.54 22.07 -9.52
N VAL A 57 0.58 22.48 -10.12
CA VAL A 57 1.90 22.37 -9.50
C VAL A 57 2.26 23.68 -8.79
N THR A 58 1.97 24.82 -9.42
CA THR A 58 2.23 26.13 -8.82
C THR A 58 0.98 27.00 -8.88
N GLN A 59 0.69 27.65 -7.75
CA GLN A 59 -0.37 28.64 -7.66
C GLN A 59 0.23 30.04 -7.93
N PRO A 60 -0.44 30.91 -8.69
CA PRO A 60 0.02 32.27 -8.89
C PRO A 60 0.00 33.05 -7.57
N THR A 61 0.95 33.94 -7.43
CA THR A 61 1.07 34.79 -6.23
C THR A 61 0.29 36.09 -6.44
N ALA A 62 -0.27 36.62 -5.36
CA ALA A 62 -0.86 37.94 -5.33
C ALA A 62 -0.05 38.84 -4.36
N ALA A 63 0.17 40.08 -4.73
CA ALA A 63 0.91 41.04 -3.93
C ALA A 63 0.26 42.42 -3.93
N PHE A 64 0.53 43.20 -2.89
CA PHE A 64 0.18 44.59 -2.87
C PHE A 64 1.17 45.40 -3.73
N ARG A 65 0.71 46.36 -4.51
CA ARG A 65 1.58 47.27 -5.27
C ARG A 65 1.56 48.66 -4.68
N ALA A 66 2.64 49.40 -4.86
CA ALA A 66 2.65 50.84 -4.63
C ALA A 66 1.90 51.59 -5.73
N LEU A 67 1.42 52.81 -5.43
CA LEU A 67 0.85 53.66 -6.44
C LEU A 67 1.85 53.94 -7.56
N ASN A 68 1.42 53.92 -8.81
CA ASN A 68 2.19 54.11 -10.03
C ASN A 68 3.30 53.02 -10.30
N THR A 69 3.10 51.79 -9.77
CA THR A 69 3.91 50.62 -10.13
C THR A 69 3.05 49.53 -10.74
N GLU A 70 3.61 48.66 -11.57
CA GLU A 70 2.90 47.50 -12.13
C GLU A 70 2.99 46.27 -11.21
N TYR A 71 2.06 45.32 -11.34
CA TYR A 71 2.14 44.03 -10.70
C TYR A 71 3.18 43.15 -11.37
N ALA A 72 3.92 42.37 -10.60
CA ALA A 72 4.75 41.30 -11.15
C ALA A 72 3.86 40.16 -11.66
N PRO A 73 3.98 39.76 -12.94
CA PRO A 73 3.19 38.65 -13.46
C PRO A 73 3.64 37.33 -12.86
N SER A 74 2.68 36.47 -12.55
CA SER A 74 2.94 35.09 -12.13
C SER A 74 1.93 34.15 -12.78
N ASP A 75 2.39 33.02 -13.29
CA ASP A 75 1.61 32.05 -14.06
C ASP A 75 1.35 30.79 -13.28
N VAL A 76 0.25 30.10 -13.67
CA VAL A 76 -0.14 28.78 -13.19
C VAL A 76 0.62 27.72 -13.97
N GLN A 77 1.22 26.76 -13.26
CA GLN A 77 1.79 25.57 -13.89
C GLN A 77 0.95 24.36 -13.53
N THR A 78 0.63 23.55 -14.53
CA THR A 78 -0.11 22.30 -14.38
C THR A 78 0.71 21.14 -14.92
N GLN A 79 0.63 19.98 -14.27
CA GLN A 79 1.26 18.74 -14.71
C GLN A 79 0.18 17.72 -15.07
N ARG A 80 0.42 16.98 -16.16
CA ARG A 80 -0.42 15.87 -16.59
C ARG A 80 0.06 14.58 -15.93
N TYR A 81 -0.88 13.81 -15.40
CA TYR A 81 -0.67 12.46 -14.86
C TYR A 81 -1.55 11.48 -15.63
N SER A 82 -1.08 10.26 -15.79
CA SER A 82 -1.80 9.16 -16.43
C SER A 82 -1.72 7.91 -15.57
N VAL A 83 -2.80 7.16 -15.54
CA VAL A 83 -2.90 5.86 -14.86
C VAL A 83 -3.50 4.88 -15.84
N ASP A 84 -2.86 3.74 -16.04
CA ASP A 84 -3.34 2.68 -16.89
C ASP A 84 -4.27 1.75 -16.12
N LEU A 85 -5.33 1.30 -16.78
CA LEU A 85 -6.31 0.41 -16.18
C LEU A 85 -5.89 -1.04 -16.35
N ALA A 86 -6.03 -1.81 -15.27
CA ALA A 86 -5.70 -3.22 -15.21
C ALA A 86 -6.97 -4.10 -15.24
N VAL A 87 -6.84 -5.31 -15.75
CA VAL A 87 -7.90 -6.32 -15.73
C VAL A 87 -7.56 -7.34 -14.65
N LEU A 88 -8.46 -7.50 -13.69
CA LEU A 88 -8.30 -8.42 -12.58
C LEU A 88 -9.34 -9.53 -12.68
N GLY A 89 -8.92 -10.78 -12.54
CA GLY A 89 -9.87 -11.88 -12.60
C GLY A 89 -9.25 -13.21 -12.19
N GLY A 90 -10.02 -14.26 -12.40
CA GLY A 90 -9.54 -15.60 -12.18
C GLY A 90 -10.51 -16.65 -12.66
N SER A 91 -10.00 -17.82 -12.97
CA SER A 91 -10.78 -18.94 -13.47
C SER A 91 -10.75 -20.13 -12.52
N PHE A 92 -11.74 -21.00 -12.67
CA PHE A 92 -11.77 -22.31 -12.05
C PHE A 92 -12.31 -23.33 -13.04
N GLU A 93 -11.97 -24.58 -12.86
CA GLU A 93 -12.40 -25.68 -13.74
C GLU A 93 -13.21 -26.70 -12.95
N VAL A 94 -14.25 -27.21 -13.58
CA VAL A 94 -15.11 -28.25 -13.01
C VAL A 94 -15.36 -29.33 -14.05
N ASP A 95 -15.17 -30.59 -13.65
CA ASP A 95 -15.52 -31.74 -14.49
C ASP A 95 -17.05 -31.86 -14.61
N ARG A 96 -17.50 -32.14 -15.84
CA ARG A 96 -18.93 -32.30 -16.16
C ARG A 96 -19.62 -33.39 -15.34
N VAL A 97 -18.90 -34.45 -14.96
CA VAL A 97 -19.43 -35.52 -14.13
C VAL A 97 -19.61 -35.03 -12.71
N MET A 98 -18.61 -34.33 -12.16
CA MET A 98 -18.67 -33.75 -10.81
C MET A 98 -19.79 -32.72 -10.66
N ALA A 99 -20.03 -31.92 -11.70
CA ALA A 99 -21.14 -30.97 -11.72
C ALA A 99 -22.52 -31.61 -11.71
N LYS A 100 -22.63 -32.90 -12.13
CA LYS A 100 -23.89 -33.67 -12.18
C LYS A 100 -24.09 -34.63 -11.01
N ILE A 101 -23.02 -34.96 -10.27
CA ILE A 101 -23.13 -35.77 -9.04
C ILE A 101 -23.82 -34.88 -8.02
N GLY A 102 -25.03 -35.27 -7.75
CA GLY A 102 -26.05 -34.46 -7.12
C GLY A 102 -25.73 -33.87 -5.76
N PRO A 103 -26.49 -32.88 -5.39
CA PRO A 103 -26.18 -31.98 -4.31
C PRO A 103 -26.64 -32.57 -2.99
N THR A 104 -25.73 -33.10 -2.23
CA THR A 104 -26.08 -33.37 -0.83
C THR A 104 -25.71 -32.20 0.07
N ALA A 105 -24.79 -31.30 -0.34
CA ALA A 105 -24.41 -30.16 0.48
C ALA A 105 -24.30 -28.83 -0.29
N SER A 106 -23.50 -28.74 -1.33
CA SER A 106 -23.36 -27.51 -2.12
C SER A 106 -22.96 -27.82 -3.56
N SER A 107 -23.46 -27.03 -4.52
CA SER A 107 -22.99 -27.12 -5.90
C SER A 107 -21.52 -26.70 -5.97
N ALA A 108 -20.65 -27.59 -6.46
CA ALA A 108 -19.23 -27.30 -6.64
C ALA A 108 -18.99 -26.04 -7.50
N VAL A 109 -19.84 -25.81 -8.50
CA VAL A 109 -19.78 -24.61 -9.36
C VAL A 109 -20.09 -23.35 -8.55
N THR A 110 -21.18 -23.38 -7.75
CA THR A 110 -21.61 -22.22 -6.95
C THR A 110 -20.55 -21.86 -5.90
N LEU A 111 -20.04 -22.86 -5.19
CA LEU A 111 -19.01 -22.66 -4.18
C LEU A 111 -17.75 -22.05 -4.79
N ASN A 112 -17.21 -22.66 -5.87
CA ASN A 112 -16.02 -22.15 -6.53
C ASN A 112 -16.23 -20.73 -7.08
N MET A 113 -17.40 -20.44 -7.64
CA MET A 113 -17.73 -19.09 -8.13
C MET A 113 -17.74 -18.08 -6.99
N GLN A 114 -18.42 -18.36 -5.87
CA GLN A 114 -18.47 -17.47 -4.72
C GLN A 114 -17.09 -17.21 -4.13
N GLN A 115 -16.28 -18.26 -3.96
CA GLN A 115 -14.91 -18.11 -3.45
C GLN A 115 -14.02 -17.35 -4.43
N LYS A 116 -14.20 -17.53 -5.74
CA LYS A 116 -13.43 -16.77 -6.74
C LYS A 116 -13.82 -15.29 -6.75
N ILE A 117 -15.12 -14.96 -6.65
CA ILE A 117 -15.58 -13.56 -6.51
C ILE A 117 -14.96 -12.92 -5.27
N LYS A 118 -14.97 -13.64 -4.15
CA LYS A 118 -14.38 -13.15 -2.90
C LYS A 118 -12.88 -12.91 -3.04
N ALA A 119 -12.14 -13.87 -3.62
CA ALA A 119 -10.71 -13.75 -3.86
C ALA A 119 -10.38 -12.56 -4.78
N THR A 120 -11.16 -12.34 -5.84
CA THR A 120 -10.99 -11.21 -6.76
C THR A 120 -11.20 -9.87 -6.03
N LYS A 121 -12.26 -9.75 -5.23
CA LYS A 121 -12.51 -8.55 -4.41
C LYS A 121 -11.38 -8.29 -3.41
N THR A 122 -10.91 -9.33 -2.73
CA THR A 122 -9.80 -9.20 -1.76
C THR A 122 -8.48 -8.84 -2.45
N ARG A 123 -8.21 -9.41 -3.63
CA ARG A 123 -7.02 -9.04 -4.42
C ARG A 123 -7.07 -7.58 -4.88
N PHE A 124 -8.24 -7.12 -5.31
CA PHE A 124 -8.43 -5.70 -5.64
C PHE A 124 -8.14 -4.81 -4.43
N GLN A 125 -8.64 -5.15 -3.25
CA GLN A 125 -8.41 -4.40 -2.02
C GLN A 125 -6.93 -4.37 -1.62
N ASP A 126 -6.22 -5.48 -1.80
CA ASP A 126 -4.75 -5.54 -1.61
C ASP A 126 -4.04 -4.61 -2.60
N ALA A 127 -4.39 -4.66 -3.89
CA ALA A 127 -3.82 -3.79 -4.92
C ALA A 127 -4.12 -2.30 -4.69
N VAL A 128 -5.30 -1.95 -4.16
CA VAL A 128 -5.65 -0.55 -3.78
C VAL A 128 -4.67 0.00 -2.74
N ILE A 129 -4.18 -0.83 -1.82
CA ILE A 129 -3.27 -0.40 -0.75
C ILE A 129 -1.81 -0.61 -1.17
N ASN A 130 -1.45 -1.81 -1.58
CA ASN A 130 -0.07 -2.27 -1.77
C ASN A 130 0.37 -2.35 -3.24
N GLY A 131 -0.50 -2.00 -4.21
CA GLY A 131 -0.16 -2.10 -5.62
C GLY A 131 1.11 -1.29 -5.95
N ASP A 132 2.04 -1.92 -6.67
CA ASP A 132 3.28 -1.30 -7.14
C ASP A 132 3.68 -1.96 -8.45
N VAL A 133 3.44 -1.28 -9.58
CA VAL A 133 3.69 -1.80 -10.95
C VAL A 133 5.18 -2.08 -11.18
N ASP A 134 6.05 -1.32 -10.54
CA ASP A 134 7.50 -1.49 -10.62
C ASP A 134 8.04 -2.43 -9.53
N GLY A 135 7.17 -2.92 -8.65
CA GLY A 135 7.52 -3.79 -7.53
C GLY A 135 7.93 -5.18 -7.99
N THR A 136 8.82 -5.82 -7.23
CA THR A 136 9.29 -7.20 -7.48
C THR A 136 8.68 -8.22 -6.53
N ASP A 137 7.92 -7.76 -5.56
CA ASP A 137 7.36 -8.60 -4.48
C ASP A 137 6.16 -9.43 -4.94
N ASP A 138 5.55 -9.07 -6.06
CA ASP A 138 4.42 -9.75 -6.66
C ASP A 138 4.71 -10.10 -8.13
N ALA A 139 4.56 -11.36 -8.48
CA ALA A 139 4.83 -11.86 -9.84
C ALA A 139 3.95 -11.21 -10.93
N ASP A 140 2.78 -10.68 -10.53
CA ASP A 140 1.82 -10.05 -11.44
C ASP A 140 1.79 -8.52 -11.30
N ALA A 141 2.74 -7.92 -10.58
CA ALA A 141 2.77 -6.48 -10.29
C ALA A 141 2.71 -5.63 -11.55
N GLU A 142 3.46 -5.99 -12.59
CA GLU A 142 3.55 -5.26 -13.86
C GLU A 142 2.21 -5.14 -14.61
N ASN A 143 1.26 -6.05 -14.33
CA ASN A 143 -0.06 -6.07 -14.96
C ASN A 143 -1.13 -5.38 -14.09
N GLY A 144 -0.73 -4.83 -12.95
CA GLY A 144 -1.58 -4.19 -11.98
C GLY A 144 -1.67 -2.67 -12.14
N PHE A 145 -1.93 -2.00 -11.04
CA PHE A 145 -1.92 -0.53 -10.93
C PHE A 145 -1.29 -0.12 -9.60
N ASP A 146 -0.80 1.12 -9.53
CA ASP A 146 -0.19 1.67 -8.33
C ASP A 146 -1.24 1.96 -7.24
N GLY A 147 -0.96 1.50 -6.02
CA GLY A 147 -1.81 1.66 -4.85
C GLY A 147 -1.47 2.90 -4.01
N LEU A 148 -2.13 2.99 -2.85
CA LEU A 148 -1.94 4.09 -1.90
C LEU A 148 -0.51 4.15 -1.36
N ASP A 149 0.09 3.01 -1.06
CA ASP A 149 1.44 2.95 -0.50
C ASP A 149 2.46 3.64 -1.41
N LYS A 150 2.45 3.27 -2.70
CA LYS A 150 3.33 3.88 -3.70
C LYS A 150 3.00 5.34 -3.95
N ALA A 151 1.72 5.68 -4.03
CA ALA A 151 1.28 7.07 -4.29
C ALA A 151 1.64 8.05 -3.16
N LEU A 152 1.79 7.57 -1.93
CA LEU A 152 2.11 8.38 -0.76
C LEU A 152 3.60 8.36 -0.38
N ARG A 153 4.38 7.46 -0.95
CA ARG A 153 5.81 7.33 -0.67
C ARG A 153 6.56 8.59 -1.10
N GLY A 154 7.30 9.20 -0.17
CA GLY A 154 8.02 10.44 -0.39
C GLY A 154 7.16 11.69 -0.58
N SER A 155 5.85 11.62 -0.31
CA SER A 155 4.95 12.77 -0.40
C SER A 155 4.97 13.63 0.86
N ASP A 156 4.46 14.88 0.75
CA ASP A 156 4.32 15.79 1.91
C ASP A 156 3.35 15.26 2.98
N THR A 157 2.55 14.24 2.65
CA THR A 157 1.60 13.58 3.56
C THR A 157 2.10 12.26 4.10
N GLU A 158 3.37 11.93 3.86
CA GLU A 158 4.04 10.79 4.49
C GLU A 158 4.61 11.20 5.86
N PHE A 159 4.02 10.66 6.91
CA PHE A 159 4.36 11.00 8.28
C PHE A 159 5.31 9.97 8.88
N ARG A 160 6.42 10.44 9.44
CA ARG A 160 7.45 9.64 10.15
C ARG A 160 8.04 8.47 9.36
N ALA A 161 8.36 8.70 8.09
CA ALA A 161 8.96 7.68 7.22
C ALA A 161 10.26 7.08 7.81
N THR A 162 11.10 7.90 8.49
CA THR A 162 12.40 7.51 9.05
C THR A 162 12.41 7.44 10.58
N GLN A 163 11.24 7.46 11.23
CA GLN A 163 11.13 7.48 12.70
C GLN A 163 10.14 6.43 13.18
N THR A 164 10.41 5.83 14.33
CA THR A 164 9.48 4.91 14.99
C THR A 164 8.61 5.65 16.01
N THR A 165 7.29 5.49 15.90
CA THR A 165 6.37 5.89 16.97
C THR A 165 5.93 4.67 17.75
N ASN A 166 6.17 4.64 19.06
CA ASN A 166 5.89 3.48 19.88
C ASN A 166 4.53 3.59 20.61
N TRP A 167 3.57 2.77 20.18
CA TRP A 167 2.27 2.59 20.83
C TRP A 167 2.10 1.20 21.45
N SER A 168 3.17 0.44 21.59
CA SER A 168 3.08 -0.91 22.16
C SER A 168 2.69 -0.93 23.63
N ASP A 169 3.08 0.08 24.38
CA ASP A 169 2.79 0.20 25.82
C ASP A 169 2.41 1.65 26.22
N PHE A 170 1.19 1.79 26.75
CA PHE A 170 0.67 3.04 27.32
C PHE A 170 0.53 2.96 28.84
N ASP A 171 0.81 1.81 29.47
CA ASP A 171 0.55 1.61 30.90
C ASP A 171 1.69 2.12 31.74
N SER A 172 2.93 2.03 31.21
CA SER A 172 4.13 2.51 31.89
C SER A 172 4.20 4.04 32.03
N ASN A 173 3.50 4.77 31.12
CA ASN A 173 3.46 6.24 31.14
C ASN A 173 2.10 6.75 30.64
N PRO A 174 1.21 7.19 31.54
CA PRO A 174 -0.09 7.75 31.17
C PRO A 174 0.00 8.96 30.22
N ALA A 175 1.07 9.75 30.31
CA ALA A 175 1.31 10.88 29.42
C ALA A 175 1.56 10.41 27.96
N SER A 176 2.04 9.18 27.74
CA SER A 176 2.25 8.65 26.39
C SER A 176 0.96 8.41 25.62
N ALA A 177 -0.17 8.24 26.31
CA ALA A 177 -1.47 8.14 25.65
C ALA A 177 -1.94 9.49 25.09
N GLN A 178 -1.71 10.60 25.79
CA GLN A 178 -1.99 11.95 25.29
C GLN A 178 -1.07 12.30 24.13
N VAL A 179 0.24 12.05 24.26
CA VAL A 179 1.20 12.22 23.18
C VAL A 179 0.82 11.39 21.94
N GLY A 180 0.27 10.17 22.14
CA GLY A 180 -0.21 9.34 21.04
C GLY A 180 -1.40 9.98 20.30
N LEU A 181 -2.31 10.64 20.99
CA LEU A 181 -3.43 11.38 20.37
C LEU A 181 -2.93 12.64 19.68
N ASP A 182 -2.07 13.41 20.31
CA ASP A 182 -1.45 14.60 19.71
C ASP A 182 -0.72 14.22 18.40
N THR A 183 -0.02 13.09 18.41
CA THR A 183 0.65 12.54 17.20
C THR A 183 -0.35 12.10 16.11
N LEU A 184 -1.48 11.53 16.51
CA LEU A 184 -2.55 11.17 15.59
C LEU A 184 -3.16 12.42 14.94
N ASP A 185 -3.43 13.45 15.72
CA ASP A 185 -3.98 14.71 15.25
C ASP A 185 -2.96 15.47 14.37
N GLU A 186 -1.67 15.44 14.73
CA GLU A 186 -0.58 15.97 13.91
C GLU A 186 -0.54 15.30 12.54
N TRP A 187 -0.61 13.96 12.49
CA TRP A 187 -0.67 13.23 11.24
C TRP A 187 -1.90 13.59 10.40
N LEU A 188 -3.08 13.62 10.99
CA LEU A 188 -4.32 13.96 10.30
C LEU A 188 -4.32 15.41 9.78
N SER A 189 -3.60 16.32 10.44
CA SER A 189 -3.46 17.71 10.01
C SER A 189 -2.69 17.89 8.70
N LEU A 190 -1.95 16.88 8.23
CA LEU A 190 -1.29 16.91 6.93
C LEU A 190 -2.26 16.81 5.75
N MET A 191 -3.49 16.36 6.01
CA MET A 191 -4.53 16.23 4.99
C MET A 191 -5.28 17.55 4.76
N ASP A 192 -5.80 17.70 3.56
CA ASP A 192 -6.74 18.76 3.22
C ASP A 192 -8.18 18.24 3.44
N GLY A 193 -8.77 18.63 4.55
CA GLY A 193 -10.08 18.18 4.99
C GLY A 193 -10.05 16.89 5.82
N SER A 194 -11.20 16.52 6.36
CA SER A 194 -11.34 15.32 7.20
C SER A 194 -11.26 14.04 6.35
N PRO A 195 -10.49 13.02 6.75
CA PRO A 195 -10.52 11.74 6.08
C PRO A 195 -11.86 11.04 6.28
N THR A 196 -12.31 10.34 5.26
CA THR A 196 -13.52 9.49 5.36
C THR A 196 -13.23 8.21 6.12
N MET A 197 -12.02 7.68 5.95
CA MET A 197 -11.64 6.36 6.44
C MET A 197 -10.17 6.32 6.81
N VAL A 198 -9.86 5.58 7.88
CA VAL A 198 -8.48 5.20 8.24
C VAL A 198 -8.37 3.67 8.14
N LEU A 199 -7.43 3.23 7.32
CA LEU A 199 -7.11 1.82 7.11
C LEU A 199 -5.91 1.43 7.95
N GLY A 200 -5.98 0.27 8.58
CA GLY A 200 -4.86 -0.22 9.39
C GLY A 200 -5.05 -1.65 9.85
N ASN A 201 -3.95 -2.23 10.30
CA ASN A 201 -3.98 -3.56 10.89
C ASN A 201 -4.84 -3.59 12.16
N SER A 202 -5.50 -4.71 12.44
CA SER A 202 -6.36 -4.90 13.61
C SER A 202 -5.69 -4.56 14.94
N LYS A 203 -4.38 -4.83 15.09
CA LYS A 203 -3.60 -4.47 16.29
C LYS A 203 -3.33 -2.98 16.38
N ALA A 204 -3.03 -2.32 15.25
CA ALA A 204 -2.88 -0.85 15.23
C ALA A 204 -4.19 -0.16 15.60
N LEU A 205 -5.30 -0.62 15.03
CA LEU A 205 -6.63 -0.12 15.38
C LEU A 205 -6.99 -0.38 16.84
N ALA A 206 -6.55 -1.50 17.42
CA ALA A 206 -6.71 -1.75 18.86
C ALA A 206 -5.95 -0.73 19.71
N ARG A 207 -4.77 -0.26 19.26
CA ARG A 207 -4.02 0.81 19.93
C ARG A 207 -4.72 2.16 19.82
N VAL A 208 -5.24 2.51 18.64
CA VAL A 208 -6.07 3.73 18.46
C VAL A 208 -7.28 3.70 19.39
N ARG A 209 -7.98 2.56 19.50
CA ARG A 209 -9.08 2.38 20.46
C ARG A 209 -8.66 2.57 21.92
N ALA A 210 -7.48 2.08 22.27
CA ALA A 210 -6.94 2.25 23.62
C ALA A 210 -6.66 3.73 23.93
N LEU A 211 -6.11 4.49 22.95
CA LEU A 211 -5.93 5.93 23.05
C LEU A 211 -7.26 6.65 23.25
N ALA A 212 -8.24 6.40 22.37
CA ALA A 212 -9.55 7.04 22.42
C ALA A 212 -10.30 6.74 23.72
N ARG A 213 -10.21 5.52 24.27
CA ARG A 213 -10.81 5.16 25.58
C ARG A 213 -10.15 5.90 26.73
N ARG A 214 -8.82 6.07 26.72
CA ARG A 214 -8.09 6.78 27.79
C ARG A 214 -8.39 8.27 27.78
N ALA A 215 -8.60 8.84 26.58
CA ALA A 215 -9.03 10.24 26.43
C ALA A 215 -10.51 10.48 26.69
N GLY A 216 -11.31 9.43 26.86
CA GLY A 216 -12.77 9.56 27.04
C GLY A 216 -13.54 9.93 25.76
N VAL A 217 -12.89 9.85 24.58
CA VAL A 217 -13.44 10.28 23.28
C VAL A 217 -13.93 9.09 22.45
N TYR A 218 -13.99 7.90 23.04
CA TYR A 218 -14.40 6.68 22.33
C TYR A 218 -15.90 6.70 22.00
N THR A 219 -16.21 6.77 20.70
CA THR A 219 -17.58 6.72 20.20
C THR A 219 -17.77 5.52 19.26
N LYS A 220 -18.99 4.98 19.28
CA LYS A 220 -19.43 3.95 18.32
C LYS A 220 -20.51 4.56 17.46
N SER A 221 -20.23 4.70 16.18
CA SER A 221 -21.19 5.24 15.21
C SER A 221 -21.83 4.12 14.37
N PRO A 222 -23.15 4.11 14.20
CA PRO A 222 -23.79 3.22 13.25
C PRO A 222 -23.40 3.66 11.82
N VAL A 223 -23.12 2.69 10.96
CA VAL A 223 -22.89 2.97 9.54
C VAL A 223 -24.22 2.98 8.82
N ASP A 224 -24.56 4.09 8.20
CA ASP A 224 -25.81 4.22 7.46
C ASP A 224 -25.85 3.25 6.27
N GLY A 225 -26.98 2.55 6.14
CA GLY A 225 -27.22 1.63 5.03
C GLY A 225 -26.63 0.22 5.20
N LEU A 226 -25.81 -0.03 6.22
CA LEU A 226 -25.28 -1.36 6.48
C LEU A 226 -26.02 -2.03 7.63
N LEU A 227 -26.73 -3.12 7.32
CA LEU A 227 -27.46 -3.92 8.32
C LEU A 227 -26.73 -5.24 8.56
N GLY A 228 -26.38 -5.49 9.81
CA GLY A 228 -25.83 -6.77 10.25
C GLY A 228 -26.89 -7.85 10.49
N PRO A 229 -26.47 -9.02 10.97
CA PRO A 229 -27.39 -10.10 11.32
C PRO A 229 -28.48 -9.63 12.28
N GLY A 230 -29.74 -9.90 11.93
CA GLY A 230 -30.91 -9.49 12.71
C GLY A 230 -31.40 -8.06 12.43
N GLY A 231 -30.99 -7.44 11.32
CA GLY A 231 -31.48 -6.13 10.88
C GLY A 231 -31.04 -4.95 11.76
N ARG A 232 -30.01 -5.14 12.58
CA ARG A 232 -29.44 -4.06 13.40
C ARG A 232 -28.37 -3.31 12.58
N PRO A 233 -28.27 -1.98 12.70
CA PRO A 233 -27.18 -1.22 12.08
C PRO A 233 -25.82 -1.78 12.51
N VAL A 234 -24.92 -1.96 11.55
CA VAL A 234 -23.54 -2.32 11.86
C VAL A 234 -22.89 -1.11 12.52
N VAL A 235 -22.37 -1.30 13.72
CA VAL A 235 -21.69 -0.26 14.48
C VAL A 235 -20.20 -0.39 14.24
N ARG A 236 -19.57 0.65 13.71
CA ARG A 236 -18.12 0.74 13.57
C ARG A 236 -17.54 1.76 14.53
N GLU A 237 -16.28 1.57 14.84
CA GLU A 237 -15.56 2.49 15.71
C GLU A 237 -15.22 3.74 14.92
N ALA A 238 -15.45 4.89 15.52
CA ALA A 238 -15.18 6.19 14.94
C ALA A 238 -14.44 7.08 15.94
N TYR A 239 -13.58 7.93 15.42
CA TYR A 239 -12.98 9.06 16.10
C TYR A 239 -13.51 10.31 15.38
N GLY A 240 -14.38 11.05 16.01
CA GLY A 240 -15.18 12.04 15.29
C GLY A 240 -16.03 11.38 14.19
N ASP A 241 -15.91 11.85 12.97
CA ASP A 241 -16.61 11.31 11.78
C ASP A 241 -15.74 10.30 10.99
N ILE A 242 -14.56 9.92 11.50
CA ILE A 242 -13.59 9.08 10.81
C ILE A 242 -13.86 7.61 11.13
N LEU A 243 -14.01 6.78 10.10
CA LEU A 243 -14.16 5.34 10.24
C LEU A 243 -12.80 4.64 10.28
N PHE A 244 -12.59 3.77 11.25
CA PHE A 244 -11.41 2.91 11.35
C PHE A 244 -11.74 1.53 10.83
N VAL A 245 -11.02 1.09 9.80
CA VAL A 245 -11.30 -0.16 9.06
C VAL A 245 -10.04 -1.00 8.92
N ASP A 246 -10.17 -2.28 9.27
CA ASP A 246 -9.16 -3.29 8.95
C ASP A 246 -9.47 -3.85 7.56
N PRO A 247 -8.54 -3.71 6.57
CA PRO A 247 -8.76 -4.19 5.22
C PRO A 247 -8.78 -5.73 5.12
N GLY A 248 -8.35 -6.45 6.14
CA GLY A 248 -8.38 -7.91 6.15
C GLY A 248 -7.09 -8.56 5.70
N ASP A 249 -7.22 -9.80 5.20
CA ASP A 249 -6.09 -10.64 4.82
C ASP A 249 -5.95 -10.73 3.30
N LYS A 250 -4.75 -11.02 2.81
CA LYS A 250 -4.46 -11.25 1.39
C LYS A 250 -5.21 -12.48 0.86
N PRO A 251 -5.59 -12.53 -0.41
CA PRO A 251 -6.37 -13.64 -0.96
C PRO A 251 -5.66 -14.98 -0.80
N GLY A 252 -6.40 -15.99 -0.33
CA GLY A 252 -5.90 -17.36 -0.16
C GLY A 252 -4.88 -17.54 0.96
N THR A 253 -4.65 -16.53 1.80
CA THR A 253 -3.72 -16.58 2.94
C THR A 253 -4.37 -15.99 4.19
N SER A 254 -3.73 -16.20 5.35
CA SER A 254 -4.04 -15.51 6.60
C SER A 254 -3.09 -14.33 6.88
N SER A 255 -2.32 -13.91 5.89
CA SER A 255 -1.43 -12.76 6.01
C SER A 255 -2.23 -11.47 5.83
N PRO A 256 -2.16 -10.52 6.76
CA PRO A 256 -2.92 -9.27 6.63
C PRO A 256 -2.43 -8.43 5.45
N ILE A 257 -3.35 -7.69 4.82
CA ILE A 257 -3.05 -6.75 3.73
C ILE A 257 -2.10 -5.66 4.21
N ILE A 258 -2.33 -5.13 5.43
CA ILE A 258 -1.37 -4.23 6.09
C ILE A 258 -0.64 -5.05 7.15
N PRO A 259 0.60 -5.51 6.87
CA PRO A 259 1.32 -6.42 7.75
C PRO A 259 1.89 -5.72 8.98
N ILE A 260 2.28 -6.54 9.97
CA ILE A 260 3.13 -6.15 11.07
C ILE A 260 4.48 -6.81 10.86
N GLU A 261 5.51 -6.01 10.69
CA GLU A 261 6.80 -6.48 10.23
C GLU A 261 7.95 -6.01 11.14
N THR A 262 9.11 -6.59 10.90
CA THR A 262 10.38 -6.08 11.40
C THR A 262 10.99 -5.23 10.32
N ARG A 263 11.15 -3.94 10.57
CA ARG A 263 11.71 -2.96 9.63
C ARG A 263 12.84 -2.19 10.30
N ASP A 264 13.67 -1.58 9.50
CA ASP A 264 14.64 -0.60 9.93
C ASP A 264 14.20 0.79 9.42
N PRO A 265 13.60 1.62 10.27
CA PRO A 265 13.13 2.95 9.87
C PRO A 265 14.25 3.87 9.37
N ASP A 266 15.47 3.66 9.86
CA ASP A 266 16.65 4.45 9.47
C ASP A 266 17.41 3.83 8.30
N SER A 267 16.89 2.78 7.66
CA SER A 267 17.54 2.09 6.53
C SER A 267 17.82 3.00 5.33
N SER A 268 17.16 4.14 5.27
CA SER A 268 17.35 5.14 4.22
C SER A 268 18.59 6.01 4.40
N THR A 269 19.29 5.96 5.54
CA THR A 269 20.42 6.85 5.83
C THR A 269 21.73 6.09 6.04
N TRP A 270 22.78 6.49 5.31
CA TRP A 270 24.10 5.86 5.31
C TRP A 270 25.20 6.90 5.46
N THR A 271 26.27 6.55 6.16
CA THR A 271 27.51 7.32 6.16
C THR A 271 28.51 6.69 5.21
N LEU A 272 29.16 7.52 4.41
CA LEU A 272 30.21 7.15 3.46
C LEU A 272 31.48 7.93 3.78
N GLU A 273 32.55 7.22 4.02
CA GLU A 273 33.88 7.81 4.35
C GLU A 273 34.97 7.16 3.53
N VAL A 274 35.88 7.97 3.03
CA VAL A 274 37.15 7.53 2.40
C VAL A 274 38.26 7.67 3.42
N THR A 275 38.81 6.52 3.85
CA THR A 275 39.82 6.42 4.90
C THR A 275 41.21 6.15 4.33
N GLY A 276 42.26 6.23 5.19
CA GLY A 276 43.63 5.92 4.79
C GLY A 276 44.35 7.05 4.01
N SER A 277 43.76 8.25 3.93
CA SER A 277 44.34 9.43 3.27
C SER A 277 44.88 9.14 1.86
N PRO A 278 44.09 8.62 0.93
CA PRO A 278 44.51 8.39 -0.45
C PRO A 278 44.93 9.69 -1.12
N THR A 279 45.90 9.60 -2.00
CA THR A 279 46.36 10.74 -2.81
C THR A 279 45.89 10.68 -4.26
N GLY A 280 45.19 9.62 -4.64
CA GLY A 280 44.63 9.43 -5.99
C GLY A 280 43.67 8.23 -6.07
N GLY A 281 43.21 7.98 -7.28
CA GLY A 281 42.33 6.84 -7.56
C GLY A 281 40.85 7.13 -7.41
N THR A 282 40.05 6.08 -7.50
CA THR A 282 38.57 6.12 -7.43
C THR A 282 38.02 5.00 -6.55
N TYR A 283 36.82 5.19 -6.07
CA TYR A 283 36.01 4.17 -5.41
C TYR A 283 34.65 4.04 -6.08
N THR A 284 33.95 2.96 -5.83
CA THR A 284 32.60 2.73 -6.33
C THR A 284 31.62 2.52 -5.19
N VAL A 285 30.37 2.89 -5.42
CA VAL A 285 29.25 2.66 -4.51
C VAL A 285 28.26 1.74 -5.23
N SER A 286 27.88 0.64 -4.60
CA SER A 286 26.84 -0.26 -5.09
C SER A 286 25.59 -0.10 -4.24
N VAL A 287 24.46 0.11 -4.89
CA VAL A 287 23.16 0.28 -4.25
C VAL A 287 22.25 -0.89 -4.64
N THR A 288 21.63 -1.52 -3.64
CA THR A 288 20.70 -2.64 -3.80
C THR A 288 19.33 -2.19 -3.37
N VAL A 289 18.36 -2.26 -4.29
CA VAL A 289 16.95 -1.94 -4.05
C VAL A 289 16.12 -3.12 -4.58
N GLY A 290 15.22 -3.68 -3.77
CA GLY A 290 14.35 -4.78 -4.17
C GLY A 290 15.12 -5.99 -4.76
N GLY A 291 16.31 -6.30 -4.23
CA GLY A 291 17.16 -7.38 -4.75
C GLY A 291 17.99 -7.03 -6.01
N SER A 292 17.75 -5.89 -6.65
CA SER A 292 18.54 -5.40 -7.80
C SER A 292 19.72 -4.55 -7.33
N THR A 293 20.95 -4.94 -7.68
CA THR A 293 22.18 -4.23 -7.33
C THR A 293 22.75 -3.52 -8.54
N GLN A 294 22.99 -2.21 -8.41
CA GLN A 294 23.66 -1.39 -9.40
C GLN A 294 24.89 -0.72 -8.80
N THR A 295 25.94 -0.54 -9.59
CA THR A 295 27.22 0.04 -9.14
C THR A 295 27.53 1.30 -9.92
N THR A 296 27.95 2.35 -9.22
CA THR A 296 28.35 3.61 -9.86
C THR A 296 29.62 3.42 -10.71
N SER A 297 29.84 4.32 -11.65
CA SER A 297 31.18 4.53 -12.21
C SER A 297 32.16 4.97 -11.10
N GLY A 298 33.46 4.91 -11.39
CA GLY A 298 34.49 5.32 -10.44
C GLY A 298 34.33 6.78 -9.98
N ILE A 299 34.15 6.98 -8.67
CA ILE A 299 34.04 8.27 -8.01
C ILE A 299 35.43 8.66 -7.51
N ALA A 300 35.90 9.88 -7.81
CA ALA A 300 37.21 10.35 -7.38
C ALA A 300 37.33 10.33 -5.83
N TYR A 301 38.51 9.97 -5.32
CA TYR A 301 38.76 9.87 -3.87
C TYR A 301 38.41 11.15 -3.10
N ASN A 302 38.54 12.31 -3.72
CA ASN A 302 38.27 13.65 -3.15
C ASN A 302 36.97 14.28 -3.65
N ALA A 303 36.06 13.46 -4.23
CA ALA A 303 34.78 13.94 -4.73
C ALA A 303 33.97 14.64 -3.64
N ASN A 304 33.35 15.75 -3.97
CA ASN A 304 32.42 16.45 -3.08
C ASN A 304 31.07 15.75 -3.01
N ALA A 305 30.21 16.16 -2.08
CA ALA A 305 28.89 15.55 -1.89
C ALA A 305 28.03 15.57 -3.17
N SER A 306 28.04 16.66 -3.93
CA SER A 306 27.28 16.79 -5.17
C SER A 306 27.74 15.81 -6.25
N ALA A 307 29.07 15.59 -6.39
CA ALA A 307 29.59 14.62 -7.36
C ALA A 307 29.18 13.16 -6.97
N VAL A 308 29.24 12.84 -5.68
CA VAL A 308 28.78 11.55 -5.16
C VAL A 308 27.28 11.37 -5.38
N GLN A 309 26.47 12.38 -5.08
CA GLN A 309 25.05 12.38 -5.35
C GLN A 309 24.75 12.13 -6.82
N SER A 310 25.39 12.86 -7.73
CA SER A 310 25.19 12.70 -9.17
C SER A 310 25.51 11.28 -9.66
N ALA A 311 26.54 10.65 -9.09
CA ALA A 311 26.89 9.28 -9.42
C ALA A 311 25.81 8.27 -8.94
N ILE A 312 25.25 8.49 -7.75
CA ILE A 312 24.25 7.61 -7.14
C ILE A 312 22.88 7.76 -7.83
N ILE A 313 22.40 8.98 -8.07
CA ILE A 313 21.13 9.21 -8.78
C ILE A 313 21.20 8.86 -10.27
N GLY A 314 22.37 8.64 -10.82
CA GLY A 314 22.58 8.11 -12.16
C GLY A 314 22.34 6.60 -12.28
N LEU A 315 22.20 5.89 -11.18
CA LEU A 315 21.83 4.46 -11.18
C LEU A 315 20.36 4.29 -11.52
N SER A 316 20.03 3.33 -12.37
CA SER A 316 18.65 3.11 -12.84
C SER A 316 17.71 2.62 -11.72
N ASN A 317 18.24 1.95 -10.69
CA ASN A 317 17.49 1.49 -9.52
C ASN A 317 17.36 2.56 -8.42
N VAL A 318 17.99 3.73 -8.57
CA VAL A 318 17.85 4.87 -7.64
C VAL A 318 17.07 5.99 -8.29
N ALA A 319 17.44 6.39 -9.51
CA ALA A 319 16.87 7.49 -10.29
C ALA A 319 16.99 8.89 -9.63
N SER A 320 16.68 9.92 -10.42
CA SER A 320 16.79 11.32 -9.98
C SER A 320 15.72 11.67 -8.95
N GLY A 321 16.08 12.36 -7.90
CA GLY A 321 15.16 12.78 -6.82
C GLY A 321 15.11 11.80 -5.64
N ASN A 322 15.62 10.59 -5.80
CA ASN A 322 15.49 9.54 -4.79
C ASN A 322 16.72 9.38 -3.87
N ALA A 323 17.72 10.25 -3.99
CA ALA A 323 18.83 10.28 -3.05
C ALA A 323 19.42 11.68 -2.91
N THR A 324 19.86 12.01 -1.71
CA THR A 324 20.61 13.24 -1.38
C THR A 324 21.89 12.88 -0.66
N VAL A 325 22.96 13.63 -0.93
CA VAL A 325 24.25 13.47 -0.25
C VAL A 325 24.68 14.79 0.33
N SER A 326 25.03 14.80 1.61
CA SER A 326 25.53 15.97 2.33
C SER A 326 26.86 15.65 3.04
N GLY A 327 27.51 16.66 3.62
CA GLY A 327 28.74 16.49 4.36
C GLY A 327 30.01 16.69 3.50
N THR A 328 31.17 16.70 4.14
CA THR A 328 32.50 16.96 3.52
C THR A 328 33.40 15.74 3.58
N ALA A 329 34.04 15.47 4.70
CA ALA A 329 34.92 14.31 4.89
C ALA A 329 34.11 13.04 5.04
N VAL A 330 33.21 12.99 6.00
CA VAL A 330 32.18 11.98 6.10
C VAL A 330 30.95 12.50 5.36
N LYS A 331 30.45 11.72 4.41
CA LYS A 331 29.26 12.06 3.62
C LYS A 331 28.08 11.29 4.17
N THR A 332 26.95 11.96 4.33
CA THR A 332 25.68 11.35 4.70
C THR A 332 24.86 11.21 3.42
N LEU A 333 24.58 9.97 3.05
CA LEU A 333 23.70 9.58 1.96
C LEU A 333 22.33 9.28 2.55
N THR A 334 21.30 9.96 2.10
CA THR A 334 19.91 9.72 2.51
C THR A 334 19.09 9.40 1.28
N PHE A 335 18.39 8.28 1.30
CA PHE A 335 17.42 7.93 0.27
C PHE A 335 16.09 8.62 0.55
N THR A 336 15.52 9.22 -0.49
CA THR A 336 14.32 10.06 -0.45
C THR A 336 13.35 9.65 -1.56
N GLY A 337 12.22 10.35 -1.69
CA GLY A 337 11.26 10.06 -2.75
C GLY A 337 10.76 8.62 -2.70
N ASP A 338 10.78 7.93 -3.83
CA ASP A 338 10.30 6.54 -3.97
C ASP A 338 11.10 5.53 -3.14
N LEU A 339 12.31 5.88 -2.70
CA LEU A 339 13.17 5.02 -1.88
C LEU A 339 13.11 5.35 -0.38
N ALA A 340 12.34 6.37 0.01
CA ALA A 340 12.17 6.74 1.41
C ALA A 340 11.51 5.58 2.20
N GLY A 341 12.14 5.19 3.32
CA GLY A 341 11.61 4.11 4.18
C GLY A 341 11.74 2.69 3.62
N LEU A 342 12.27 2.51 2.39
CA LEU A 342 12.59 1.19 1.87
C LEU A 342 13.91 0.66 2.42
N SER A 343 14.03 -0.67 2.49
CA SER A 343 15.30 -1.33 2.79
C SER A 343 16.24 -1.21 1.60
N VAL A 344 17.18 -0.26 1.68
CA VAL A 344 18.20 -0.04 0.66
C VAL A 344 19.54 -0.52 1.19
N GLY A 345 20.18 -1.44 0.47
CA GLY A 345 21.53 -1.90 0.79
C GLY A 345 22.58 -1.02 0.10
N VAL A 346 23.62 -0.61 0.82
CA VAL A 346 24.75 0.14 0.24
C VAL A 346 26.04 -0.56 0.58
N THR A 347 26.86 -0.79 -0.43
CA THR A 347 28.23 -1.32 -0.26
C THR A 347 29.21 -0.46 -1.07
N THR A 348 30.49 -0.50 -0.70
CA THR A 348 31.53 0.27 -1.37
C THR A 348 32.72 -0.58 -1.73
N SER A 349 33.44 -0.21 -2.77
CA SER A 349 34.74 -0.78 -3.12
C SER A 349 35.77 0.31 -3.32
N GLY A 350 36.84 0.28 -2.52
CA GLY A 350 37.97 1.20 -2.60
C GLY A 350 39.22 0.59 -3.26
N THR A 351 39.08 -0.54 -3.99
CA THR A 351 40.24 -1.25 -4.57
C THR A 351 41.05 -0.45 -5.60
N SER A 352 40.49 0.58 -6.17
CA SER A 352 41.14 1.48 -7.13
C SER A 352 41.67 2.78 -6.48
N LEU A 353 41.62 2.91 -5.16
CA LEU A 353 42.24 4.00 -4.42
C LEU A 353 43.78 3.81 -4.38
N THR A 354 44.50 4.89 -4.50
CA THR A 354 45.97 4.87 -4.56
C THR A 354 46.60 5.86 -3.58
N GLY A 355 47.80 5.52 -3.09
CA GLY A 355 48.50 6.34 -2.11
C GLY A 355 47.95 6.22 -0.69
N GLY A 356 48.55 6.90 0.26
CA GLY A 356 48.14 6.84 1.67
C GLY A 356 48.50 5.54 2.37
N THR A 357 47.88 5.28 3.52
CA THR A 357 48.07 4.07 4.34
C THR A 357 46.79 3.26 4.36
N ALA A 358 46.76 2.10 3.66
CA ALA A 358 45.60 1.23 3.52
C ALA A 358 44.32 2.00 3.14
N PRO A 359 44.29 2.64 1.95
CA PRO A 359 43.12 3.44 1.56
C PRO A 359 41.92 2.56 1.35
N ALA A 360 40.78 2.96 1.88
CA ALA A 360 39.52 2.23 1.77
C ALA A 360 38.32 3.19 1.66
N ALA A 361 37.29 2.77 0.99
CA ALA A 361 35.97 3.41 1.08
C ALA A 361 35.11 2.58 2.05
N ALA A 362 34.69 3.19 3.13
CA ALA A 362 33.85 2.58 4.15
C ALA A 362 32.44 3.14 4.07
N VAL A 363 31.45 2.28 4.23
CA VAL A 363 30.05 2.67 4.35
C VAL A 363 29.46 2.01 5.58
N ALA A 364 28.68 2.76 6.33
CA ALA A 364 27.95 2.26 7.48
C ALA A 364 26.54 2.85 7.48
N GLN A 365 25.57 2.02 7.76
CA GLN A 365 24.21 2.48 7.95
C GLN A 365 24.11 3.27 9.26
N THR A 366 23.46 4.43 9.22
CA THR A 366 23.31 5.29 10.38
C THR A 366 22.00 4.96 11.10
N GLY A 367 22.08 4.64 12.39
CA GLY A 367 20.89 4.37 13.21
C GLY A 367 20.27 2.97 13.01
N ALA A 368 20.94 2.08 12.26
CA ALA A 368 20.44 0.75 11.93
C ALA A 368 20.13 -0.09 13.17
N SER A 369 18.86 -0.21 13.48
CA SER A 369 18.35 -1.18 14.46
C SER A 369 17.00 -1.67 13.97
N ALA A 370 16.96 -2.91 13.50
CA ALA A 370 15.69 -3.51 13.10
C ALA A 370 14.70 -3.50 14.28
N VAL A 371 13.58 -2.84 14.09
CA VAL A 371 12.49 -2.73 15.07
C VAL A 371 11.38 -3.67 14.65
N SER A 372 11.03 -4.59 15.54
CA SER A 372 9.91 -5.51 15.33
C SER A 372 8.58 -4.86 15.71
N GLY A 373 7.50 -5.36 15.11
CA GLY A 373 6.15 -4.94 15.47
C GLY A 373 5.71 -3.64 14.81
N LEU A 374 6.32 -3.25 13.70
CA LEU A 374 5.99 -2.04 12.94
C LEU A 374 4.88 -2.31 11.92
N THR A 375 3.99 -1.35 11.79
CA THR A 375 2.90 -1.33 10.79
C THR A 375 2.62 0.10 10.38
N ASP A 376 1.79 0.29 9.35
CA ASP A 376 1.41 1.59 8.84
C ASP A 376 -0.11 1.83 8.98
N LEU A 377 -0.51 3.09 9.02
CA LEU A 377 -1.91 3.53 8.95
C LEU A 377 -2.08 4.43 7.73
N TYR A 378 -3.17 4.26 7.01
CA TYR A 378 -3.51 5.07 5.85
C TYR A 378 -4.82 5.82 6.10
N ALA A 379 -4.78 7.14 6.09
CA ALA A 379 -5.96 7.99 6.12
C ALA A 379 -6.33 8.40 4.70
N VAL A 380 -7.59 8.26 4.34
CA VAL A 380 -8.05 8.49 2.97
C VAL A 380 -9.36 9.27 2.96
N ARG A 381 -9.42 10.30 2.13
CA ARG A 381 -10.65 11.01 1.78
C ARG A 381 -11.17 10.44 0.46
N MET A 382 -12.22 9.60 0.57
CA MET A 382 -12.88 9.00 -0.60
C MET A 382 -13.70 10.06 -1.34
N GLY A 383 -13.65 10.06 -2.67
CA GLY A 383 -14.41 10.98 -3.52
C GLY A 383 -13.71 11.29 -4.84
N LEU A 384 -14.46 11.77 -5.80
CA LEU A 384 -13.96 12.06 -7.16
C LEU A 384 -12.90 13.18 -7.22
N ASP A 385 -12.81 14.01 -6.21
CA ASP A 385 -11.80 15.05 -6.04
C ASP A 385 -10.60 14.59 -5.19
N GLY A 386 -10.71 13.45 -4.51
CA GLY A 386 -9.70 12.84 -3.66
C GLY A 386 -9.20 11.51 -4.22
N PHE A 387 -9.46 10.44 -3.46
CA PHE A 387 -9.16 9.07 -3.82
C PHE A 387 -10.41 8.35 -4.34
N HIS A 388 -10.34 7.80 -5.54
CA HIS A 388 -11.47 7.13 -6.19
C HIS A 388 -10.99 6.03 -7.14
N GLY A 389 -11.91 5.12 -7.49
CA GLY A 389 -11.72 4.14 -8.53
C GLY A 389 -12.01 4.70 -9.91
N VAL A 390 -11.40 4.11 -10.93
CA VAL A 390 -11.64 4.42 -12.33
C VAL A 390 -11.96 3.15 -13.09
N THR A 391 -12.96 3.19 -13.96
CA THR A 391 -13.37 2.07 -14.80
C THR A 391 -13.79 2.56 -16.18
N THR A 392 -13.85 1.64 -17.16
CA THR A 392 -14.33 1.94 -18.52
C THR A 392 -15.82 1.71 -18.69
N VAL A 393 -16.46 1.02 -17.78
CA VAL A 393 -17.85 0.55 -17.93
C VAL A 393 -18.71 1.07 -16.80
N GLY A 394 -19.67 1.94 -17.15
CA GLY A 394 -20.71 2.35 -16.21
C GLY A 394 -21.59 1.16 -15.82
N GLY A 395 -21.65 0.83 -14.54
CA GLY A 395 -22.60 -0.07 -13.96
C GLY A 395 -22.02 -1.34 -13.32
N GLN A 396 -21.69 -2.37 -14.07
CA GLN A 396 -21.27 -3.64 -13.49
C GLN A 396 -19.74 -3.82 -13.57
N ILE A 397 -19.08 -3.69 -12.43
CA ILE A 397 -17.62 -3.81 -12.34
C ILE A 397 -17.15 -5.27 -12.36
N VAL A 398 -17.94 -6.18 -11.78
CA VAL A 398 -17.63 -7.61 -11.72
C VAL A 398 -18.52 -8.39 -12.64
N SER A 399 -17.93 -9.08 -13.62
CA SER A 399 -18.60 -9.98 -14.56
C SER A 399 -18.30 -11.42 -14.19
N THR A 400 -19.31 -12.29 -14.32
CA THR A 400 -19.18 -13.72 -14.02
C THR A 400 -19.57 -14.54 -15.23
N TYR A 401 -18.71 -15.48 -15.63
CA TYR A 401 -18.92 -16.40 -16.73
C TYR A 401 -19.04 -17.83 -16.17
N LEU A 402 -20.24 -18.40 -16.27
CA LEU A 402 -20.52 -19.73 -15.77
C LEU A 402 -19.99 -20.81 -16.74
N PRO A 403 -19.57 -22.01 -16.25
CA PRO A 403 -19.16 -23.10 -17.08
C PRO A 403 -20.31 -23.58 -17.98
N ASP A 404 -20.08 -23.64 -19.31
CA ASP A 404 -21.06 -24.15 -20.28
C ASP A 404 -20.93 -25.67 -20.45
N PHE A 405 -21.86 -26.42 -19.87
CA PHE A 405 -21.92 -27.89 -19.96
C PHE A 405 -22.67 -28.41 -21.18
N THR A 406 -23.16 -27.56 -22.06
CA THR A 406 -23.87 -27.94 -23.30
C THR A 406 -22.92 -28.31 -24.43
N THR A 407 -21.73 -27.77 -24.42
CA THR A 407 -20.69 -28.01 -25.43
C THR A 407 -19.82 -29.24 -25.11
N ALA A 408 -19.11 -29.78 -26.09
CA ALA A 408 -18.19 -30.90 -25.91
C ALA A 408 -17.01 -30.54 -25.01
N GLY A 409 -16.45 -31.54 -24.31
CA GLY A 409 -15.34 -31.38 -23.35
C GLY A 409 -15.71 -31.87 -21.95
N ALA A 410 -14.82 -32.60 -21.31
CA ALA A 410 -15.07 -33.17 -19.96
C ALA A 410 -14.93 -32.09 -18.87
N VAL A 411 -13.94 -31.22 -19.00
CA VAL A 411 -13.66 -30.13 -18.06
C VAL A 411 -14.19 -28.83 -18.63
N LYS A 412 -14.88 -28.05 -17.82
CA LYS A 412 -15.46 -26.77 -18.17
C LYS A 412 -14.92 -25.66 -17.27
N LYS A 413 -14.64 -24.52 -17.86
CA LYS A 413 -14.05 -23.36 -17.23
C LYS A 413 -15.12 -22.35 -16.86
N GLY A 414 -15.10 -21.89 -15.63
CA GLY A 414 -15.83 -20.70 -15.19
C GLY A 414 -14.84 -19.59 -14.89
N GLU A 415 -15.25 -18.33 -15.09
CA GLU A 415 -14.39 -17.17 -14.91
C GLU A 415 -15.13 -16.08 -14.13
N VAL A 416 -14.36 -15.34 -13.35
CA VAL A 416 -14.77 -14.08 -12.74
C VAL A 416 -13.80 -13.03 -13.23
N GLU A 417 -14.31 -11.97 -13.78
CA GLU A 417 -13.52 -10.85 -14.29
C GLU A 417 -14.02 -9.56 -13.65
N MET A 418 -13.09 -8.81 -13.10
CA MET A 418 -13.31 -7.43 -12.70
C MET A 418 -12.79 -6.58 -13.87
N GLY A 419 -13.69 -5.82 -14.50
CA GLY A 419 -13.41 -5.09 -15.74
C GLY A 419 -12.20 -4.17 -15.63
N PRO A 420 -11.76 -3.49 -16.70
CA PRO A 420 -10.61 -2.60 -16.60
C PRO A 420 -10.80 -1.57 -15.50
N ILE A 421 -9.94 -1.62 -14.49
CA ILE A 421 -10.05 -0.82 -13.26
C ILE A 421 -8.69 -0.31 -12.83
N ALA A 422 -8.68 0.82 -12.16
CA ALA A 422 -7.53 1.34 -11.42
C ALA A 422 -8.01 2.20 -10.27
N VAL A 423 -7.10 2.68 -9.44
CA VAL A 423 -7.37 3.70 -8.42
C VAL A 423 -6.54 4.93 -8.70
N VAL A 424 -7.06 6.08 -8.33
CA VAL A 424 -6.43 7.38 -8.59
C VAL A 424 -6.51 8.26 -7.35
N LEU A 425 -5.37 8.80 -6.96
CA LEU A 425 -5.27 9.86 -5.97
C LEU A 425 -5.10 11.19 -6.71
N LYS A 426 -6.18 11.95 -6.95
CA LYS A 426 -6.11 13.22 -7.69
C LYS A 426 -5.37 14.32 -6.92
N ALA A 427 -5.60 14.42 -5.62
CA ALA A 427 -4.93 15.38 -4.76
C ALA A 427 -4.07 14.62 -3.73
N THR A 428 -2.79 14.90 -3.67
CA THR A 428 -1.89 14.21 -2.71
C THR A 428 -2.37 14.38 -1.27
N LYS A 429 -2.82 15.59 -0.90
CA LYS A 429 -3.36 15.89 0.43
C LYS A 429 -4.74 15.28 0.73
N ALA A 430 -5.33 14.52 -0.20
CA ALA A 430 -6.53 13.74 0.08
C ALA A 430 -6.24 12.38 0.73
N ALA A 431 -4.99 12.00 0.85
CA ALA A 431 -4.57 10.83 1.60
C ALA A 431 -3.28 11.11 2.37
N ALA A 432 -3.06 10.39 3.47
CA ALA A 432 -1.85 10.46 4.28
C ALA A 432 -1.48 9.08 4.82
N VAL A 433 -0.20 8.83 4.99
CA VAL A 433 0.30 7.59 5.59
C VAL A 433 1.11 7.88 6.86
N PHE A 434 0.84 7.12 7.91
CA PHE A 434 1.61 7.10 9.14
C PHE A 434 2.51 5.86 9.12
N ARG A 435 3.80 6.05 8.93
CA ARG A 435 4.78 4.99 8.83
C ARG A 435 5.33 4.54 10.16
N ASN A 436 5.80 3.31 10.20
CA ASN A 436 6.63 2.74 11.29
C ASN A 436 6.01 2.87 12.67
N LEU A 437 4.71 2.63 12.78
CA LEU A 437 3.98 2.59 14.03
C LEU A 437 4.24 1.26 14.75
N LYS A 438 4.92 1.29 15.89
CA LYS A 438 5.15 0.09 16.70
C LYS A 438 3.94 -0.23 17.56
N VAL A 439 3.36 -1.42 17.34
CA VAL A 439 2.11 -1.84 18.00
C VAL A 439 2.27 -3.07 18.90
N GLN A 440 3.42 -3.75 18.83
CA GLN A 440 3.76 -4.90 19.67
C GLN A 440 5.26 -5.00 19.95
#